data_deda029726159a40dede4f57f81cb768
#
_entry.id   deda029726159a40dede4f57f81cb768
#
_cell.length_a   1.000
_cell.length_b   1.000
_cell.length_c   1.000
_cell.angle_alpha   90.00
_cell.angle_beta   90.00
_cell.angle_gamma   90.00
#
_symmetry.space_group_name_H-M   'P 1'
#
loop_
_entity.id
_entity.type
_entity.pdbx_description
1 polymer ?
#
loop_
_entity_poly.entity_id
_entity_poly.type
_entity_poly.pdbx_seq_one_letter_code
_entity_poly.pdbx_strand_id
1 'polypeptide(L)'
;MSDHILEMRHITKEFPGVKALDDVSLEVRRGEIHALVGENGAGKSTLMNVLSGIYPFGSYTGEIVYDGKVCQFQKIRDSEKSGIVIIHQELALVPYLSIAENMFLGNERGSAVNIDWNQTYAKADELLAIVGLKESSHTLIKDLGIGKQQLVEIAKALSKNVKLLILDEPTASLNESDSMKLLNLLKDFKSHGVTSIIISHKLNEIAYVADQITIIRDGAVIETLDMAEQQVDEARIIRGMVGRELTNRFPTREPHVQDEVVLEVENWSVQHALYSDRTVVDNVSFKLKKGEVVGIAGLMGAGRTEFAMSIFGKSYGNSIRGTLKIHGKEVVLTNERDAIKHGLAYVTEDRKGNGLILSNPIRVNTTLARLDKVSHHHVLDLDLEYKVAGAMKEKLGVKSPSVEQTVGNLSGGNQQKVLLAKWMFAEPEIMILDEPTRGIDVGAKYEIYCIINDLVAAGKSVIMISSEMPEVLGMCDRIYVMSQGQIVGEMDAKSATQERIMSSILSVNKGA
;
A
#
# COMPACT_ATOMS: atom_id res chain seq x y z
N MET A 1 4.28 -24.44 -32.85
CA MET A 1 4.90 -23.84 -31.66
C MET A 1 3.81 -23.77 -30.61
N SER A 2 4.11 -24.04 -29.34
CA SER A 2 3.12 -23.87 -28.25
C SER A 2 2.65 -22.39 -28.26
N ASP A 3 1.36 -22.17 -28.09
CA ASP A 3 0.77 -20.82 -27.99
C ASP A 3 1.22 -20.14 -26.66
N HIS A 4 1.69 -20.95 -25.72
CA HIS A 4 2.18 -20.49 -24.41
C HIS A 4 3.69 -20.23 -24.44
N ILE A 5 4.10 -19.08 -23.88
CA ILE A 5 5.50 -18.76 -23.62
C ILE A 5 5.99 -19.41 -22.32
N LEU A 6 5.08 -19.54 -21.34
CA LEU A 6 5.35 -20.09 -20.01
C LEU A 6 4.27 -21.08 -19.63
N GLU A 7 4.70 -22.24 -19.13
CA GLU A 7 3.86 -23.20 -18.43
C GLU A 7 4.59 -23.64 -17.15
N MET A 8 4.01 -23.34 -16.01
CA MET A 8 4.43 -23.86 -14.72
C MET A 8 3.46 -24.97 -14.34
N ARG A 9 3.96 -26.19 -14.14
CA ARG A 9 3.14 -27.38 -13.95
C ARG A 9 3.36 -27.99 -12.58
N HIS A 10 2.29 -28.13 -11.80
CA HIS A 10 2.28 -28.80 -10.50
C HIS A 10 3.36 -28.29 -9.52
N ILE A 11 3.55 -26.96 -9.45
CA ILE A 11 4.55 -26.35 -8.59
C ILE A 11 4.12 -26.42 -7.13
N THR A 12 4.93 -27.10 -6.32
CA THR A 12 4.76 -27.15 -4.86
C THR A 12 6.02 -26.63 -4.18
N LYS A 13 5.83 -25.70 -3.24
CA LYS A 13 6.91 -25.09 -2.44
C LYS A 13 6.56 -25.07 -0.97
N GLU A 14 7.41 -25.70 -0.16
CA GLU A 14 7.28 -25.73 1.29
C GLU A 14 8.38 -24.94 1.97
N PHE A 15 8.02 -24.28 3.07
CA PHE A 15 8.92 -23.69 4.05
C PHE A 15 8.67 -24.34 5.41
N PRO A 16 9.58 -24.23 6.39
CA PRO A 16 9.35 -24.79 7.72
C PRO A 16 8.01 -24.33 8.30
N GLY A 17 7.07 -25.27 8.42
CA GLY A 17 5.74 -25.05 8.99
C GLY A 17 4.68 -24.44 8.07
N VAL A 18 5.00 -24.14 6.79
CA VAL A 18 4.05 -23.55 5.83
C VAL A 18 4.25 -24.12 4.43
N LYS A 19 3.17 -24.61 3.82
CA LYS A 19 3.11 -24.96 2.40
C LYS A 19 2.66 -23.72 1.63
N ALA A 20 3.61 -23.01 1.03
CA ALA A 20 3.36 -21.72 0.38
C ALA A 20 2.79 -21.86 -1.04
N LEU A 21 3.06 -22.96 -1.73
CA LEU A 21 2.45 -23.35 -3.00
C LEU A 21 2.08 -24.82 -2.92
N ASP A 22 0.87 -25.14 -3.34
CA ASP A 22 0.30 -26.48 -3.32
C ASP A 22 -0.28 -26.82 -4.69
N ASP A 23 0.48 -27.58 -5.48
CA ASP A 23 0.08 -28.06 -6.82
C ASP A 23 -0.36 -26.96 -7.79
N VAL A 24 0.38 -25.84 -7.80
CA VAL A 24 0.08 -24.66 -8.62
C VAL A 24 0.48 -24.88 -10.07
N SER A 25 -0.48 -24.71 -11.00
CA SER A 25 -0.21 -24.66 -12.43
C SER A 25 -0.61 -23.30 -13.00
N LEU A 26 0.28 -22.70 -13.81
CA LEU A 26 0.10 -21.39 -14.44
C LEU A 26 0.54 -21.47 -15.90
N GLU A 27 -0.32 -21.03 -16.81
CA GLU A 27 -0.06 -20.94 -18.24
C GLU A 27 -0.16 -19.50 -18.70
N VAL A 28 0.81 -19.01 -19.50
CA VAL A 28 0.86 -17.65 -20.00
C VAL A 28 1.07 -17.69 -21.52
N ARG A 29 0.16 -17.08 -22.28
CA ARG A 29 0.23 -17.01 -23.75
C ARG A 29 1.27 -15.98 -24.20
N ARG A 30 1.80 -16.17 -25.40
CA ARG A 30 2.74 -15.20 -25.99
C ARG A 30 2.05 -13.87 -26.27
N GLY A 31 2.70 -12.77 -25.88
CA GLY A 31 2.22 -11.43 -26.15
C GLY A 31 0.96 -11.03 -25.39
N GLU A 32 0.60 -11.75 -24.31
CA GLU A 32 -0.47 -11.33 -23.41
C GLU A 32 0.05 -10.55 -22.20
N ILE A 33 -0.85 -9.81 -21.56
CA ILE A 33 -0.69 -9.30 -20.21
C ILE A 33 -1.52 -10.20 -19.31
N HIS A 34 -0.84 -11.03 -18.52
CA HIS A 34 -1.44 -11.97 -17.59
C HIS A 34 -1.46 -11.37 -16.18
N ALA A 35 -2.60 -11.25 -15.56
CA ALA A 35 -2.69 -10.80 -14.17
C ALA A 35 -2.69 -11.98 -13.21
N LEU A 36 -1.88 -11.90 -12.16
CA LEU A 36 -1.83 -12.85 -11.05
C LEU A 36 -2.36 -12.16 -9.80
N VAL A 37 -3.55 -12.56 -9.33
CA VAL A 37 -4.24 -11.92 -8.23
C VAL A 37 -4.45 -12.87 -7.05
N GLY A 38 -4.60 -12.33 -5.85
CA GLY A 38 -4.81 -13.08 -4.62
C GLY A 38 -4.49 -12.23 -3.40
N GLU A 39 -4.88 -12.67 -2.21
CA GLU A 39 -4.53 -12.00 -0.96
C GLU A 39 -3.02 -12.01 -0.67
N ASN A 40 -2.58 -11.17 0.27
CA ASN A 40 -1.20 -11.21 0.74
C ASN A 40 -0.92 -12.55 1.45
N GLY A 41 0.17 -13.22 1.05
CA GLY A 41 0.45 -14.57 1.53
C GLY A 41 -0.17 -15.70 0.70
N ALA A 42 -0.96 -15.41 -0.33
CA ALA A 42 -1.57 -16.43 -1.20
C ALA A 42 -0.57 -17.23 -2.06
N GLY A 43 0.73 -16.84 -2.07
CA GLY A 43 1.78 -17.54 -2.81
C GLY A 43 2.25 -16.85 -4.09
N LYS A 44 1.68 -15.71 -4.50
CA LYS A 44 2.01 -15.01 -5.76
C LYS A 44 3.51 -14.74 -5.94
N SER A 45 4.11 -14.00 -5.00
CA SER A 45 5.55 -13.67 -5.05
C SER A 45 6.42 -14.93 -4.89
N THR A 46 5.95 -15.95 -4.14
CA THR A 46 6.64 -17.25 -4.05
C THR A 46 6.68 -17.94 -5.40
N LEU A 47 5.59 -17.95 -6.16
CA LEU A 47 5.52 -18.52 -7.51
C LEU A 47 6.47 -17.80 -8.47
N MET A 48 6.50 -16.47 -8.42
CA MET A 48 7.42 -15.67 -9.26
C MET A 48 8.88 -15.83 -8.84
N ASN A 49 9.15 -16.03 -7.56
CA ASN A 49 10.49 -16.33 -7.06
C ASN A 49 10.99 -17.72 -7.47
N VAL A 50 10.10 -18.70 -7.62
CA VAL A 50 10.40 -19.99 -8.26
C VAL A 50 10.76 -19.78 -9.74
N LEU A 51 9.94 -19.03 -10.47
CA LEU A 51 10.15 -18.76 -11.89
C LEU A 51 11.45 -17.98 -12.15
N SER A 52 11.77 -17.00 -11.31
CA SER A 52 12.98 -16.17 -11.46
C SER A 52 14.28 -16.87 -11.01
N GLY A 53 14.19 -18.04 -10.37
CA GLY A 53 15.36 -18.76 -9.85
C GLY A 53 15.91 -18.20 -8.53
N ILE A 54 15.15 -17.34 -7.83
CA ILE A 54 15.44 -16.97 -6.42
C ILE A 54 15.31 -18.22 -5.55
N TYR A 55 14.28 -19.03 -5.79
CA TYR A 55 14.22 -20.39 -5.25
C TYR A 55 14.73 -21.36 -6.31
N PRO A 56 15.94 -21.94 -6.12
CA PRO A 56 16.60 -22.74 -7.14
C PRO A 56 15.86 -24.06 -7.39
N PHE A 57 16.04 -24.60 -8.59
CA PHE A 57 15.57 -25.94 -8.93
C PHE A 57 16.06 -26.97 -7.91
N GLY A 58 15.16 -27.86 -7.46
CA GLY A 58 15.38 -28.81 -6.38
C GLY A 58 14.91 -28.30 -5.00
N SER A 59 14.60 -26.99 -4.84
CA SER A 59 13.99 -26.46 -3.62
C SER A 59 12.45 -26.44 -3.67
N TYR A 60 11.87 -26.86 -4.79
CA TYR A 60 10.44 -27.01 -5.08
C TYR A 60 10.23 -28.26 -5.94
N THR A 61 8.99 -28.73 -6.06
CA THR A 61 8.60 -29.79 -7.01
C THR A 61 7.78 -29.22 -8.15
N GLY A 62 7.60 -29.99 -9.22
CA GLY A 62 6.94 -29.55 -10.44
C GLY A 62 7.91 -29.16 -11.55
N GLU A 63 7.39 -28.65 -12.65
CA GLU A 63 8.15 -28.39 -13.87
C GLU A 63 7.89 -26.98 -14.39
N ILE A 64 8.92 -26.32 -14.89
CA ILE A 64 8.83 -25.05 -15.61
C ILE A 64 9.16 -25.30 -17.07
N VAL A 65 8.21 -25.04 -17.97
CA VAL A 65 8.41 -25.06 -19.42
C VAL A 65 8.38 -23.62 -19.92
N TYR A 66 9.48 -23.14 -20.48
CA TYR A 66 9.61 -21.80 -21.01
C TYR A 66 10.10 -21.82 -22.45
N ASP A 67 9.41 -21.11 -23.34
CA ASP A 67 9.67 -21.11 -24.78
C ASP A 67 9.75 -22.53 -25.38
N GLY A 68 8.85 -23.43 -24.89
CA GLY A 68 8.78 -24.84 -25.29
C GLY A 68 9.90 -25.74 -24.76
N LYS A 69 10.70 -25.29 -23.80
CA LYS A 69 11.80 -26.05 -23.20
C LYS A 69 11.62 -26.16 -21.68
N VAL A 70 11.89 -27.34 -21.16
CA VAL A 70 11.98 -27.55 -19.71
C VAL A 70 13.18 -26.79 -19.16
N CYS A 71 12.95 -25.94 -18.18
CA CYS A 71 13.95 -25.08 -17.55
C CYS A 71 14.20 -25.46 -16.08
N GLN A 72 15.46 -25.43 -15.67
CA GLN A 72 15.92 -25.72 -14.31
C GLN A 72 16.81 -24.59 -13.83
N PHE A 73 16.19 -23.46 -13.43
CA PHE A 73 16.93 -22.27 -12.99
C PHE A 73 17.57 -22.50 -11.62
N GLN A 74 18.89 -22.34 -11.54
CA GLN A 74 19.65 -22.46 -10.29
C GLN A 74 19.89 -21.10 -9.64
N LYS A 75 19.78 -20.02 -10.39
CA LYS A 75 19.99 -18.65 -9.93
C LYS A 75 19.32 -17.65 -10.89
N ILE A 76 19.11 -16.43 -10.42
CA ILE A 76 18.47 -15.32 -11.17
C ILE A 76 19.09 -15.11 -12.56
N ARG A 77 20.42 -15.19 -12.68
CA ARG A 77 21.10 -15.05 -13.98
C ARG A 77 20.66 -16.07 -15.03
N ASP A 78 20.16 -17.23 -14.63
CA ASP A 78 19.75 -18.27 -15.60
C ASP A 78 18.40 -17.89 -16.22
N SER A 79 17.44 -17.38 -15.45
CA SER A 79 16.16 -16.86 -15.93
C SER A 79 16.34 -15.59 -16.75
N GLU A 80 17.20 -14.65 -16.31
CA GLU A 80 17.52 -13.43 -17.04
C GLU A 80 18.13 -13.71 -18.42
N LYS A 81 19.02 -14.69 -18.54
CA LYS A 81 19.58 -15.11 -19.85
C LYS A 81 18.53 -15.69 -20.79
N SER A 82 17.45 -16.24 -20.25
CA SER A 82 16.30 -16.72 -21.02
C SER A 82 15.35 -15.62 -21.43
N GLY A 83 15.55 -14.37 -20.93
CA GLY A 83 14.71 -13.21 -21.18
C GLY A 83 13.55 -13.07 -20.19
N ILE A 84 13.61 -13.72 -19.02
CA ILE A 84 12.66 -13.53 -17.92
C ILE A 84 13.26 -12.51 -16.95
N VAL A 85 12.56 -11.39 -16.76
CA VAL A 85 13.02 -10.30 -15.86
C VAL A 85 11.91 -9.97 -14.90
N ILE A 86 12.24 -9.86 -13.62
CA ILE A 86 11.31 -9.46 -12.56
C ILE A 86 11.65 -8.06 -12.03
N ILE A 87 10.62 -7.24 -11.86
CA ILE A 87 10.65 -5.96 -11.16
C ILE A 87 9.91 -6.17 -9.86
N HIS A 88 10.61 -6.01 -8.75
CA HIS A 88 10.06 -6.19 -7.41
C HIS A 88 9.28 -4.97 -6.93
N GLN A 89 8.43 -5.16 -5.93
CA GLN A 89 7.65 -4.10 -5.30
C GLN A 89 8.53 -2.99 -4.69
N GLU A 90 9.67 -3.36 -4.09
CA GLU A 90 10.67 -2.42 -3.60
C GLU A 90 11.70 -2.14 -4.69
N LEU A 91 11.93 -0.86 -4.99
CA LEU A 91 12.86 -0.44 -6.03
C LEU A 91 14.30 -0.84 -5.69
N ALA A 92 14.95 -1.58 -6.58
CA ALA A 92 16.33 -2.03 -6.42
C ALA A 92 17.32 -1.03 -7.07
N LEU A 93 17.13 0.27 -6.77
CA LEU A 93 17.99 1.36 -7.28
C LEU A 93 18.90 1.88 -6.18
N VAL A 94 20.12 2.23 -6.56
CA VAL A 94 21.12 2.86 -5.67
C VAL A 94 20.95 4.37 -5.75
N PRO A 95 20.56 5.06 -4.66
CA PRO A 95 20.16 6.48 -4.69
C PRO A 95 21.25 7.44 -5.17
N TYR A 96 22.51 7.14 -4.88
CA TYR A 96 23.66 8.00 -5.19
C TYR A 96 24.38 7.67 -6.50
N LEU A 97 23.86 6.74 -7.28
CA LEU A 97 24.29 6.49 -8.65
C LEU A 97 23.36 7.18 -9.64
N SER A 98 23.89 7.50 -10.82
CA SER A 98 23.11 8.02 -11.94
C SER A 98 22.13 6.99 -12.50
N ILE A 99 21.18 7.42 -13.30
CA ILE A 99 20.25 6.54 -14.03
C ILE A 99 21.03 5.49 -14.83
N ALA A 100 22.00 5.93 -15.65
CA ALA A 100 22.79 5.03 -16.50
C ALA A 100 23.59 4.00 -15.68
N GLU A 101 24.24 4.43 -14.60
CA GLU A 101 24.94 3.52 -13.70
C GLU A 101 24.02 2.48 -13.08
N ASN A 102 22.81 2.88 -12.64
CA ASN A 102 21.82 1.94 -12.11
C ASN A 102 21.32 0.95 -13.16
N MET A 103 21.08 1.41 -14.39
CA MET A 103 20.55 0.56 -15.46
C MET A 103 21.53 -0.55 -15.85
N PHE A 104 22.82 -0.27 -15.83
CA PHE A 104 23.86 -1.19 -16.30
C PHE A 104 24.72 -1.77 -15.16
N LEU A 105 24.38 -1.54 -13.90
CA LEU A 105 25.08 -2.07 -12.74
C LEU A 105 25.18 -3.60 -12.80
N GLY A 106 26.40 -4.14 -12.84
CA GLY A 106 26.69 -5.56 -13.00
C GLY A 106 26.49 -6.12 -14.41
N ASN A 107 26.23 -5.23 -15.39
CA ASN A 107 26.10 -5.52 -16.82
C ASN A 107 26.63 -4.35 -17.68
N GLU A 108 27.77 -3.79 -17.24
CA GLU A 108 28.39 -2.62 -17.82
C GLU A 108 28.77 -2.85 -19.29
N ARG A 109 28.68 -1.79 -20.09
CA ARG A 109 29.07 -1.81 -21.51
C ARG A 109 30.56 -1.59 -21.65
N GLY A 110 31.21 -2.36 -22.52
CA GLY A 110 32.65 -2.24 -22.79
C GLY A 110 33.38 -3.58 -22.80
N SER A 111 34.65 -3.56 -22.47
CA SER A 111 35.50 -4.76 -22.34
C SER A 111 35.59 -5.19 -20.85
N ALA A 112 36.13 -6.38 -20.62
CA ALA A 112 36.35 -6.88 -19.24
C ALA A 112 37.28 -5.97 -18.40
N VAL A 113 38.00 -5.03 -19.02
CA VAL A 113 39.02 -4.18 -18.36
C VAL A 113 38.65 -2.70 -18.39
N ASN A 114 37.73 -2.29 -19.27
CA ASN A 114 37.37 -0.89 -19.45
C ASN A 114 35.90 -0.70 -19.80
N ILE A 115 35.22 0.11 -19.01
CA ILE A 115 33.80 0.46 -19.23
C ILE A 115 33.74 1.56 -20.30
N ASP A 116 32.91 1.37 -21.32
CA ASP A 116 32.59 2.40 -22.31
C ASP A 116 31.41 3.24 -21.81
N TRP A 117 31.73 4.33 -21.13
CA TRP A 117 30.74 5.24 -20.58
C TRP A 117 29.92 5.95 -21.67
N ASN A 118 30.53 6.28 -22.82
CA ASN A 118 29.80 6.92 -23.92
C ASN A 118 28.71 5.99 -24.47
N GLN A 119 29.05 4.72 -24.69
CA GLN A 119 28.10 3.73 -25.13
C GLN A 119 27.04 3.45 -24.05
N THR A 120 27.44 3.46 -22.77
CA THR A 120 26.52 3.24 -21.61
C THR A 120 25.48 4.36 -21.54
N TYR A 121 25.89 5.63 -21.60
CA TYR A 121 24.97 6.77 -21.56
C TYR A 121 24.07 6.83 -22.80
N ALA A 122 24.62 6.65 -23.99
CA ALA A 122 23.83 6.63 -25.22
C ALA A 122 22.74 5.56 -25.21
N LYS A 123 23.06 4.36 -24.71
CA LYS A 123 22.06 3.29 -24.59
C LYS A 123 21.04 3.54 -23.48
N ALA A 124 21.46 4.18 -22.39
CA ALA A 124 20.54 4.61 -21.35
C ALA A 124 19.53 5.62 -21.88
N ASP A 125 19.99 6.64 -22.62
CA ASP A 125 19.11 7.67 -23.20
C ASP A 125 18.10 7.05 -24.20
N GLU A 126 18.53 6.07 -25.02
CA GLU A 126 17.63 5.31 -25.91
C GLU A 126 16.52 4.61 -25.10
N LEU A 127 16.88 3.91 -24.02
CA LEU A 127 15.93 3.17 -23.19
C LEU A 127 15.00 4.10 -22.40
N LEU A 128 15.51 5.25 -21.94
CA LEU A 128 14.71 6.28 -21.29
C LEU A 128 13.65 6.86 -22.23
N ALA A 129 14.01 7.05 -23.52
CA ALA A 129 13.05 7.49 -24.54
C ALA A 129 11.91 6.47 -24.74
N ILE A 130 12.22 5.16 -24.71
CA ILE A 130 11.21 4.09 -24.82
C ILE A 130 10.19 4.15 -23.68
N VAL A 131 10.64 4.40 -22.44
CA VAL A 131 9.74 4.51 -21.28
C VAL A 131 9.14 5.91 -21.10
N GLY A 132 9.43 6.84 -22.02
CA GLY A 132 8.89 8.21 -22.00
C GLY A 132 9.47 9.11 -20.92
N LEU A 133 10.65 8.78 -20.38
CA LEU A 133 11.36 9.59 -19.38
C LEU A 133 12.29 10.60 -20.07
N LYS A 134 12.14 11.89 -19.74
CA LYS A 134 12.88 13.00 -20.36
C LYS A 134 14.13 13.45 -19.59
N GLU A 135 14.37 12.87 -18.44
CA GLU A 135 15.52 13.15 -17.59
C GLU A 135 16.81 12.67 -18.28
N SER A 136 17.90 13.38 -18.00
CA SER A 136 19.25 12.98 -18.46
C SER A 136 19.66 11.69 -17.76
N SER A 137 20.29 10.78 -18.49
CA SER A 137 20.87 9.54 -17.96
C SER A 137 21.94 9.77 -16.88
N HIS A 138 22.48 11.00 -16.76
CA HIS A 138 23.41 11.43 -15.71
C HIS A 138 22.71 11.84 -14.39
N THR A 139 21.39 11.99 -14.38
CA THR A 139 20.64 12.40 -13.17
C THR A 139 20.76 11.33 -12.09
N LEU A 140 20.99 11.75 -10.83
CA LEU A 140 21.05 10.82 -9.71
C LEU A 140 19.65 10.33 -9.33
N ILE A 141 19.54 9.07 -8.95
CA ILE A 141 18.25 8.46 -8.59
C ILE A 141 17.57 9.19 -7.43
N LYS A 142 18.34 9.65 -6.42
CA LYS A 142 17.78 10.40 -5.26
C LYS A 142 17.07 11.69 -5.65
N ASP A 143 17.38 12.26 -6.81
CA ASP A 143 16.80 13.52 -7.30
C ASP A 143 15.51 13.29 -8.13
N LEU A 144 15.10 12.02 -8.28
CA LEU A 144 13.89 11.61 -8.98
C LEU A 144 12.75 11.33 -8.02
N GLY A 145 11.54 11.74 -8.35
CA GLY A 145 10.33 11.26 -7.71
C GLY A 145 10.09 9.76 -7.95
N ILE A 146 9.35 9.10 -7.06
CA ILE A 146 9.12 7.64 -7.06
C ILE A 146 8.59 7.13 -8.40
N GLY A 147 7.64 7.85 -9.03
CA GLY A 147 7.09 7.46 -10.33
C GLY A 147 8.16 7.40 -11.44
N LYS A 148 9.12 8.34 -11.43
CA LYS A 148 10.23 8.33 -12.38
C LYS A 148 11.25 7.23 -12.06
N GLN A 149 11.50 6.94 -10.79
CA GLN A 149 12.32 5.81 -10.37
C GLN A 149 11.74 4.48 -10.86
N GLN A 150 10.42 4.31 -10.82
CA GLN A 150 9.73 3.13 -11.36
C GLN A 150 9.99 2.97 -12.87
N LEU A 151 9.92 4.06 -13.63
CA LEU A 151 10.24 4.04 -15.07
C LEU A 151 11.72 3.69 -15.34
N VAL A 152 12.64 4.10 -14.47
CA VAL A 152 14.06 3.71 -14.55
C VAL A 152 14.21 2.19 -14.32
N GLU A 153 13.50 1.59 -13.35
CA GLU A 153 13.53 0.13 -13.16
C GLU A 153 13.02 -0.62 -14.40
N ILE A 154 11.97 -0.12 -15.04
CA ILE A 154 11.46 -0.70 -16.28
C ILE A 154 12.49 -0.56 -17.40
N ALA A 155 13.10 0.61 -17.58
CA ALA A 155 14.15 0.81 -18.56
C ALA A 155 15.35 -0.11 -18.33
N LYS A 156 15.74 -0.32 -17.06
CA LYS A 156 16.77 -1.29 -16.63
C LYS A 156 16.38 -2.73 -17.03
N ALA A 157 15.11 -3.12 -16.82
CA ALA A 157 14.62 -4.43 -17.25
C ALA A 157 14.71 -4.61 -18.77
N LEU A 158 14.30 -3.59 -19.55
CA LEU A 158 14.38 -3.62 -21.02
C LEU A 158 15.81 -3.74 -21.55
N SER A 159 16.83 -3.28 -20.80
CA SER A 159 18.24 -3.43 -21.17
C SER A 159 18.68 -4.91 -21.30
N LYS A 160 17.91 -5.85 -20.75
CA LYS A 160 18.22 -7.29 -20.65
C LYS A 160 17.55 -8.17 -21.72
N ASN A 161 17.11 -7.58 -22.86
CA ASN A 161 16.42 -8.31 -23.94
C ASN A 161 15.20 -9.13 -23.44
N VAL A 162 14.34 -8.48 -22.71
CA VAL A 162 13.18 -9.09 -22.04
C VAL A 162 12.20 -9.68 -23.07
N LYS A 163 11.74 -10.93 -22.81
CA LYS A 163 10.63 -11.60 -23.51
C LYS A 163 9.44 -11.78 -22.59
N LEU A 164 9.68 -12.00 -21.29
CA LEU A 164 8.69 -12.10 -20.23
C LEU A 164 9.06 -11.14 -19.11
N LEU A 165 8.24 -10.11 -18.93
CA LEU A 165 8.39 -9.10 -17.89
C LEU A 165 7.44 -9.42 -16.73
N ILE A 166 7.96 -9.56 -15.52
CA ILE A 166 7.18 -9.77 -14.31
C ILE A 166 7.22 -8.48 -13.50
N LEU A 167 6.04 -7.98 -13.11
CA LEU A 167 5.89 -6.76 -12.32
C LEU A 167 5.14 -7.07 -11.03
N ASP A 168 5.82 -6.96 -9.89
CA ASP A 168 5.22 -7.18 -8.57
C ASP A 168 4.78 -5.84 -7.97
N GLU A 169 3.46 -5.61 -7.94
CA GLU A 169 2.79 -4.38 -7.46
C GLU A 169 3.38 -3.07 -8.01
N PRO A 170 3.54 -2.92 -9.34
CA PRO A 170 4.31 -1.82 -9.91
C PRO A 170 3.69 -0.43 -9.71
N THR A 171 2.42 -0.35 -9.31
CA THR A 171 1.66 0.89 -9.12
C THR A 171 1.37 1.21 -7.65
N ALA A 172 1.90 0.42 -6.70
CA ALA A 172 1.57 0.54 -5.27
C ALA A 172 1.93 1.93 -4.68
N SER A 173 3.02 2.52 -5.16
CA SER A 173 3.53 3.84 -4.70
C SER A 173 3.25 4.99 -5.66
N LEU A 174 2.50 4.74 -6.75
CA LEU A 174 2.21 5.73 -7.78
C LEU A 174 0.87 6.41 -7.55
N ASN A 175 0.77 7.69 -7.96
CA ASN A 175 -0.52 8.35 -8.11
C ASN A 175 -1.27 7.81 -9.34
N GLU A 176 -2.55 8.14 -9.47
CA GLU A 176 -3.42 7.63 -10.52
C GLU A 176 -2.91 7.96 -11.94
N SER A 177 -2.42 9.20 -12.15
CA SER A 177 -1.88 9.63 -13.46
C SER A 177 -0.64 8.83 -13.86
N ASP A 178 0.27 8.59 -12.92
CA ASP A 178 1.51 7.84 -13.19
C ASP A 178 1.22 6.34 -13.32
N SER A 179 0.25 5.81 -12.55
CA SER A 179 -0.25 4.44 -12.73
C SER A 179 -0.79 4.23 -14.15
N MET A 180 -1.64 5.13 -14.65
CA MET A 180 -2.19 5.03 -16.00
C MET A 180 -1.11 5.13 -17.10
N LYS A 181 -0.09 5.96 -16.93
CA LYS A 181 1.05 6.00 -17.87
C LYS A 181 1.79 4.66 -17.92
N LEU A 182 2.05 4.06 -16.75
CA LEU A 182 2.69 2.75 -16.65
C LEU A 182 1.86 1.66 -17.32
N LEU A 183 0.55 1.63 -17.07
CA LEU A 183 -0.35 0.64 -17.66
C LEU A 183 -0.43 0.77 -19.19
N ASN A 184 -0.45 2.00 -19.72
CA ASN A 184 -0.37 2.24 -21.16
C ASN A 184 0.96 1.77 -21.75
N LEU A 185 2.07 2.00 -21.05
CA LEU A 185 3.40 1.51 -21.45
C LEU A 185 3.43 -0.03 -21.54
N LEU A 186 2.76 -0.75 -20.64
CA LEU A 186 2.63 -2.21 -20.73
C LEU A 186 1.83 -2.65 -21.97
N LYS A 187 0.76 -1.92 -22.32
CA LYS A 187 0.03 -2.17 -23.59
C LYS A 187 0.90 -1.94 -24.82
N ASP A 188 1.75 -0.92 -24.79
CA ASP A 188 2.71 -0.65 -25.85
C ASP A 188 3.74 -1.78 -25.96
N PHE A 189 4.26 -2.29 -24.84
CA PHE A 189 5.17 -3.45 -24.84
C PHE A 189 4.52 -4.70 -25.40
N LYS A 190 3.28 -4.96 -25.03
CA LYS A 190 2.48 -6.04 -25.60
C LYS A 190 2.39 -5.93 -27.13
N SER A 191 2.14 -4.74 -27.67
CA SER A 191 2.05 -4.51 -29.12
C SER A 191 3.37 -4.81 -29.85
N HIS A 192 4.51 -4.76 -29.13
CA HIS A 192 5.84 -5.10 -29.61
C HIS A 192 6.25 -6.55 -29.30
N GLY A 193 5.31 -7.37 -28.84
CA GLY A 193 5.52 -8.81 -28.62
C GLY A 193 6.12 -9.19 -27.29
N VAL A 194 6.24 -8.26 -26.32
CA VAL A 194 6.66 -8.56 -24.96
C VAL A 194 5.48 -9.13 -24.20
N THR A 195 5.67 -10.27 -23.55
CA THR A 195 4.70 -10.86 -22.63
C THR A 195 4.90 -10.28 -21.23
N SER A 196 3.83 -10.03 -20.49
CA SER A 196 3.93 -9.48 -19.14
C SER A 196 3.08 -10.26 -18.14
N ILE A 197 3.62 -10.49 -16.94
CA ILE A 197 2.85 -10.93 -15.77
C ILE A 197 2.78 -9.76 -14.80
N ILE A 198 1.58 -9.31 -14.45
CA ILE A 198 1.36 -8.25 -13.48
C ILE A 198 0.73 -8.82 -12.20
N ILE A 199 1.38 -8.58 -11.07
CA ILE A 199 0.81 -8.85 -9.76
C ILE A 199 0.28 -7.53 -9.22
N SER A 200 -1.02 -7.46 -8.94
CA SER A 200 -1.64 -6.28 -8.33
C SER A 200 -2.86 -6.68 -7.53
N HIS A 201 -3.20 -5.88 -6.55
CA HIS A 201 -4.45 -5.96 -5.80
C HIS A 201 -5.46 -4.88 -6.23
N LYS A 202 -5.07 -3.99 -7.14
CA LYS A 202 -5.94 -2.93 -7.69
C LYS A 202 -6.72 -3.46 -8.88
N LEU A 203 -7.91 -3.95 -8.64
CA LEU A 203 -8.72 -4.67 -9.64
C LEU A 203 -9.10 -3.81 -10.84
N ASN A 204 -9.32 -2.50 -10.65
CA ASN A 204 -9.57 -1.55 -11.74
C ASN A 204 -8.38 -1.46 -12.72
N GLU A 205 -7.15 -1.49 -12.22
CA GLU A 205 -5.95 -1.48 -13.06
C GLU A 205 -5.82 -2.79 -13.85
N ILE A 206 -6.08 -3.93 -13.20
CA ILE A 206 -6.07 -5.25 -13.82
C ILE A 206 -7.12 -5.34 -14.92
N ALA A 207 -8.37 -4.94 -14.63
CA ALA A 207 -9.45 -4.91 -15.61
C ALA A 207 -9.13 -4.02 -16.83
N TYR A 208 -8.28 -3.00 -16.67
CA TYR A 208 -7.87 -2.12 -17.75
C TYR A 208 -6.83 -2.75 -18.69
N VAL A 209 -5.94 -3.62 -18.21
CA VAL A 209 -4.77 -4.07 -19.00
C VAL A 209 -4.72 -5.56 -19.26
N ALA A 210 -5.29 -6.41 -18.39
CA ALA A 210 -5.10 -7.84 -18.44
C ALA A 210 -5.92 -8.49 -19.56
N ASP A 211 -5.35 -9.50 -20.21
CA ASP A 211 -6.03 -10.40 -21.12
C ASP A 211 -6.57 -11.63 -20.38
N GLN A 212 -5.79 -12.13 -19.43
CA GLN A 212 -6.18 -13.22 -18.55
C GLN A 212 -5.87 -12.87 -17.09
N ILE A 213 -6.65 -13.43 -16.18
CA ILE A 213 -6.49 -13.26 -14.73
C ILE A 213 -6.45 -14.63 -14.09
N THR A 214 -5.34 -15.01 -13.45
CA THR A 214 -5.27 -16.19 -12.58
C THR A 214 -5.41 -15.77 -11.12
N ILE A 215 -6.34 -16.41 -10.42
CA ILE A 215 -6.63 -16.16 -9.01
C ILE A 215 -5.95 -17.25 -8.18
N ILE A 216 -5.07 -16.82 -7.26
CA ILE A 216 -4.41 -17.72 -6.29
C ILE A 216 -4.93 -17.41 -4.89
N ARG A 217 -5.24 -18.44 -4.13
CA ARG A 217 -5.64 -18.38 -2.73
C ARG A 217 -5.05 -19.56 -1.95
N ASP A 218 -4.50 -19.29 -0.78
CA ASP A 218 -3.92 -20.31 0.14
C ASP A 218 -2.95 -21.26 -0.54
N GLY A 219 -2.13 -20.73 -1.47
CA GLY A 219 -1.13 -21.50 -2.20
C GLY A 219 -1.65 -22.34 -3.37
N ALA A 220 -2.92 -22.25 -3.75
CA ALA A 220 -3.53 -22.97 -4.86
C ALA A 220 -4.17 -22.05 -5.89
N VAL A 221 -4.19 -22.45 -7.18
CA VAL A 221 -4.96 -21.77 -8.22
C VAL A 221 -6.44 -22.07 -8.03
N ILE A 222 -7.27 -21.06 -7.96
CA ILE A 222 -8.72 -21.18 -7.84
C ILE A 222 -9.38 -21.23 -9.23
N GLU A 223 -9.06 -20.25 -10.07
CA GLU A 223 -9.54 -20.18 -11.45
C GLU A 223 -8.65 -19.26 -12.29
N THR A 224 -8.71 -19.46 -13.61
CA THR A 224 -8.14 -18.52 -14.59
C THR A 224 -9.29 -18.00 -15.46
N LEU A 225 -9.40 -16.68 -15.60
CA LEU A 225 -10.44 -15.96 -16.30
C LEU A 225 -9.88 -15.35 -17.58
N ASP A 226 -10.53 -15.57 -18.71
CA ASP A 226 -10.22 -14.89 -19.97
C ASP A 226 -11.10 -13.64 -20.09
N MET A 227 -10.48 -12.48 -20.20
CA MET A 227 -11.18 -11.19 -20.21
C MET A 227 -11.95 -10.94 -21.52
N ALA A 228 -11.60 -11.65 -22.60
CA ALA A 228 -12.29 -11.54 -23.90
C ALA A 228 -13.55 -12.41 -23.99
N GLU A 229 -13.57 -13.56 -23.30
CA GLU A 229 -14.63 -14.56 -23.40
C GLU A 229 -15.70 -14.42 -22.33
N GLN A 230 -15.41 -13.77 -21.22
CA GLN A 230 -16.28 -13.70 -20.04
C GLN A 230 -16.53 -12.27 -19.61
N GLN A 231 -17.78 -11.97 -19.25
CA GLN A 231 -18.08 -10.74 -18.54
C GLN A 231 -17.55 -10.90 -17.10
N VAL A 232 -16.27 -10.54 -16.91
CA VAL A 232 -15.60 -10.63 -15.61
C VAL A 232 -15.95 -9.37 -14.81
N ASP A 233 -16.71 -9.54 -13.74
CA ASP A 233 -16.96 -8.47 -12.78
C ASP A 233 -15.96 -8.51 -11.61
N GLU A 234 -15.77 -7.39 -10.98
CA GLU A 234 -14.88 -7.24 -9.82
C GLU A 234 -15.29 -8.18 -8.67
N ALA A 235 -16.58 -8.41 -8.50
CA ALA A 235 -17.11 -9.26 -7.42
C ALA A 235 -16.68 -10.73 -7.58
N ARG A 236 -16.59 -11.25 -8.82
CA ARG A 236 -16.11 -12.61 -9.09
C ARG A 236 -14.64 -12.76 -8.69
N ILE A 237 -13.80 -11.78 -9.07
CA ILE A 237 -12.38 -11.80 -8.72
C ILE A 237 -12.20 -11.75 -7.21
N ILE A 238 -12.91 -10.84 -6.53
CA ILE A 238 -12.87 -10.71 -5.06
C ILE A 238 -13.31 -12.01 -4.37
N ARG A 239 -14.41 -12.63 -4.85
CA ARG A 239 -14.88 -13.91 -4.31
C ARG A 239 -13.82 -15.02 -4.43
N GLY A 240 -13.16 -15.11 -5.58
CA GLY A 240 -12.08 -16.06 -5.80
C GLY A 240 -10.89 -15.81 -4.87
N MET A 241 -10.49 -14.54 -4.68
CA MET A 241 -9.38 -14.15 -3.81
C MET A 241 -9.65 -14.42 -2.33
N VAL A 242 -10.84 -14.04 -1.83
CA VAL A 242 -11.18 -14.04 -0.39
C VAL A 242 -11.85 -15.33 0.06
N GLY A 243 -12.48 -16.07 -0.87
CA GLY A 243 -13.14 -17.36 -0.58
C GLY A 243 -14.51 -17.28 0.10
N ARG A 244 -15.03 -16.09 0.32
CA ARG A 244 -16.38 -15.83 0.82
C ARG A 244 -17.05 -14.76 -0.05
N GLU A 245 -18.38 -14.82 -0.13
CA GLU A 245 -19.12 -13.74 -0.78
C GLU A 245 -19.00 -12.47 0.06
N LEU A 246 -18.22 -11.52 -0.41
CA LEU A 246 -18.33 -10.14 0.03
C LEU A 246 -19.47 -9.53 -0.78
N THR A 247 -20.70 -9.69 -0.28
CA THR A 247 -21.90 -9.12 -0.90
C THR A 247 -21.85 -7.60 -0.98
N ASN A 248 -21.04 -6.97 -0.13
CA ASN A 248 -20.74 -5.54 -0.14
C ASN A 248 -19.24 -5.33 0.11
N ARG A 249 -18.61 -4.44 -0.66
CA ARG A 249 -17.22 -4.01 -0.48
C ARG A 249 -16.95 -3.38 0.89
N PHE A 250 -17.99 -2.77 1.47
CA PHE A 250 -17.96 -2.16 2.80
C PHE A 250 -19.00 -2.83 3.71
N PRO A 251 -18.69 -3.07 5.00
CA PRO A 251 -19.65 -3.61 5.94
C PRO A 251 -20.79 -2.60 6.16
N THR A 252 -22.01 -3.11 6.25
CA THR A 252 -23.17 -2.29 6.61
C THR A 252 -22.98 -1.73 8.01
N ARG A 253 -23.24 -0.43 8.18
CA ARG A 253 -23.17 0.25 9.46
C ARG A 253 -24.50 0.93 9.79
N GLU A 254 -24.94 0.76 11.04
CA GLU A 254 -25.99 1.60 11.60
C GLU A 254 -25.41 2.96 12.02
N PRO A 255 -26.06 4.07 11.72
CA PRO A 255 -25.62 5.39 12.17
C PRO A 255 -25.68 5.52 13.69
N HIS A 256 -24.58 5.93 14.32
CA HIS A 256 -24.50 6.19 15.76
C HIS A 256 -24.23 7.66 16.09
N VAL A 257 -24.35 8.54 15.09
CA VAL A 257 -24.02 9.96 15.19
C VAL A 257 -24.96 10.67 16.16
N GLN A 258 -24.38 11.34 17.15
CA GLN A 258 -25.08 12.21 18.12
C GLN A 258 -24.76 13.68 17.81
N ASP A 259 -25.62 14.61 18.25
CA ASP A 259 -25.40 16.05 17.97
C ASP A 259 -24.28 16.68 18.82
N GLU A 260 -23.76 15.97 19.79
CA GLU A 260 -22.64 16.43 20.61
C GLU A 260 -21.35 16.54 19.78
N VAL A 261 -20.72 17.73 19.75
CA VAL A 261 -19.41 17.94 19.12
C VAL A 261 -18.31 17.56 20.11
N VAL A 262 -17.53 16.53 19.79
CA VAL A 262 -16.45 16.02 20.64
C VAL A 262 -15.10 16.66 20.33
N LEU A 263 -14.88 17.07 19.07
CA LEU A 263 -13.69 17.79 18.63
C LEU A 263 -14.08 18.94 17.70
N GLU A 264 -13.55 20.12 17.98
CA GLU A 264 -13.70 21.30 17.13
C GLU A 264 -12.35 21.99 16.93
N VAL A 265 -12.04 22.28 15.68
CA VAL A 265 -10.83 23.01 15.27
C VAL A 265 -11.30 24.28 14.58
N GLU A 266 -10.77 25.44 14.98
CA GLU A 266 -11.14 26.74 14.43
C GLU A 266 -9.93 27.51 13.94
N ASN A 267 -9.96 27.95 12.67
CA ASN A 267 -8.94 28.81 12.04
C ASN A 267 -7.52 28.23 12.16
N TRP A 268 -7.37 26.91 11.95
CA TRP A 268 -6.12 26.18 12.17
C TRP A 268 -5.17 26.37 10.99
N SER A 269 -3.97 26.86 11.29
CA SER A 269 -2.94 27.07 10.27
C SER A 269 -1.60 26.51 10.76
N VAL A 270 -0.86 25.88 9.87
CA VAL A 270 0.40 25.19 10.15
C VAL A 270 1.43 25.52 9.09
N GLN A 271 2.62 25.93 9.50
CA GLN A 271 3.77 26.08 8.61
C GLN A 271 4.55 24.77 8.51
N HIS A 272 5.17 24.57 7.34
CA HIS A 272 5.98 23.37 7.07
C HIS A 272 7.11 23.21 8.10
N ALA A 273 7.40 21.97 8.51
CA ALA A 273 8.38 21.68 9.57
C ALA A 273 9.80 22.19 9.27
N LEU A 274 10.23 22.19 7.98
CA LEU A 274 11.57 22.60 7.54
C LEU A 274 11.60 23.96 6.84
N TYR A 275 10.50 24.35 6.17
CA TYR A 275 10.42 25.58 5.37
C TYR A 275 9.36 26.51 5.98
N SER A 276 9.81 27.45 6.80
CA SER A 276 8.94 28.35 7.58
C SER A 276 8.13 29.34 6.75
N ASP A 277 8.49 29.54 5.49
CA ASP A 277 7.78 30.37 4.50
C ASP A 277 6.64 29.62 3.80
N ARG A 278 6.56 28.31 3.95
CA ARG A 278 5.57 27.46 3.32
C ARG A 278 4.46 27.09 4.30
N THR A 279 3.26 27.56 4.07
CA THR A 279 2.04 27.10 4.77
C THR A 279 1.55 25.78 4.17
N VAL A 280 1.31 24.79 5.02
CA VAL A 280 0.85 23.44 4.61
C VAL A 280 -0.60 23.18 5.02
N VAL A 281 -1.09 23.89 6.05
CA VAL A 281 -2.49 23.92 6.45
C VAL A 281 -2.85 25.39 6.64
N ASP A 282 -3.91 25.85 6.02
CA ASP A 282 -4.27 27.26 5.97
C ASP A 282 -5.74 27.47 6.35
N ASN A 283 -5.95 28.10 7.51
CA ASN A 283 -7.27 28.52 8.01
C ASN A 283 -8.35 27.42 8.00
N VAL A 284 -7.98 26.19 8.42
CA VAL A 284 -8.88 25.05 8.46
C VAL A 284 -9.81 25.14 9.67
N SER A 285 -11.12 24.97 9.43
CA SER A 285 -12.12 24.78 10.47
C SER A 285 -12.82 23.43 10.27
N PHE A 286 -12.94 22.65 11.36
CA PHE A 286 -13.33 21.24 11.31
C PHE A 286 -14.11 20.86 12.58
N LYS A 287 -15.13 20.03 12.45
CA LYS A 287 -15.90 19.50 13.59
C LYS A 287 -16.11 17.99 13.46
N LEU A 288 -16.02 17.30 14.60
CA LEU A 288 -16.32 15.88 14.71
C LEU A 288 -17.41 15.72 15.76
N LYS A 289 -18.48 15.01 15.40
CA LYS A 289 -19.56 14.66 16.32
C LYS A 289 -19.29 13.32 17.00
N LYS A 290 -19.94 13.08 18.14
CA LYS A 290 -19.85 11.83 18.88
C LYS A 290 -20.45 10.67 18.08
N GLY A 291 -19.73 9.55 18.01
CA GLY A 291 -20.15 8.39 17.26
C GLY A 291 -20.17 8.58 15.75
N GLU A 292 -19.46 9.60 15.23
CA GLU A 292 -19.33 9.90 13.81
C GLU A 292 -18.05 9.31 13.23
N VAL A 293 -18.11 8.84 11.98
CA VAL A 293 -16.94 8.66 11.12
C VAL A 293 -16.90 9.83 10.13
N VAL A 294 -15.99 10.75 10.35
CA VAL A 294 -15.78 11.87 9.42
C VAL A 294 -14.61 11.57 8.50
N GLY A 295 -14.83 11.72 7.19
CA GLY A 295 -13.82 11.53 6.16
C GLY A 295 -13.09 12.83 5.83
N ILE A 296 -11.78 12.77 5.60
CA ILE A 296 -11.01 13.85 4.97
C ILE A 296 -10.50 13.34 3.63
N ALA A 297 -11.16 13.76 2.56
CA ALA A 297 -10.80 13.46 1.18
C ALA A 297 -9.89 14.53 0.59
N GLY A 298 -9.02 14.16 -0.34
CA GLY A 298 -8.14 15.09 -1.06
C GLY A 298 -7.05 14.38 -1.84
N LEU A 299 -6.39 15.06 -2.75
CA LEU A 299 -5.25 14.51 -3.49
C LEU A 299 -4.01 14.38 -2.59
N MET A 300 -3.03 13.60 -3.04
CA MET A 300 -1.72 13.52 -2.36
C MET A 300 -1.11 14.92 -2.25
N GLY A 301 -0.58 15.24 -1.06
CA GLY A 301 -0.03 16.58 -0.77
C GLY A 301 -1.07 17.66 -0.50
N ALA A 302 -2.35 17.31 -0.30
CA ALA A 302 -3.40 18.28 0.07
C ALA A 302 -3.28 18.84 1.49
N GLY A 303 -2.38 18.30 2.34
CA GLY A 303 -2.19 18.76 3.72
C GLY A 303 -2.94 17.94 4.77
N ARG A 304 -3.53 16.81 4.41
CA ARG A 304 -4.38 15.96 5.29
C ARG A 304 -3.62 15.38 6.46
N THR A 305 -2.49 14.72 6.19
CA THR A 305 -1.57 14.14 7.20
C THR A 305 -1.01 15.24 8.09
N GLU A 306 -0.56 16.35 7.51
CA GLU A 306 -0.02 17.49 8.22
C GLU A 306 -1.06 18.12 9.17
N PHE A 307 -2.30 18.23 8.72
CA PHE A 307 -3.42 18.66 9.57
C PHE A 307 -3.62 17.70 10.75
N ALA A 308 -3.77 16.40 10.47
CA ALA A 308 -4.01 15.38 11.49
C ALA A 308 -2.88 15.32 12.53
N MET A 309 -1.62 15.30 12.09
CA MET A 309 -0.46 15.30 12.98
C MET A 309 -0.36 16.59 13.80
N SER A 310 -0.70 17.73 13.22
CA SER A 310 -0.63 19.01 13.93
C SER A 310 -1.64 19.13 15.07
N ILE A 311 -2.84 18.55 14.95
CA ILE A 311 -3.84 18.50 16.03
C ILE A 311 -3.54 17.39 17.03
N PHE A 312 -2.76 16.36 16.67
CA PHE A 312 -2.31 15.31 17.57
C PHE A 312 -1.01 15.72 18.29
N GLY A 313 -1.12 16.62 19.28
CA GLY A 313 0.01 17.02 20.13
C GLY A 313 1.08 17.84 19.41
N LYS A 314 0.75 18.51 18.30
CA LYS A 314 1.70 19.29 17.49
C LYS A 314 2.86 18.44 16.96
N SER A 315 2.60 17.17 16.63
CA SER A 315 3.62 16.23 16.17
C SER A 315 4.16 16.56 14.76
N TYR A 316 3.55 17.53 14.06
CA TYR A 316 4.05 18.08 12.80
C TYR A 316 3.87 19.59 12.74
N GLY A 317 4.84 20.26 12.11
CA GLY A 317 4.78 21.64 11.69
C GLY A 317 5.32 22.65 12.72
N ASN A 318 5.44 23.89 12.24
CA ASN A 318 5.88 25.03 13.03
C ASN A 318 4.80 26.13 13.02
N SER A 319 4.91 27.10 13.93
CA SER A 319 4.04 28.27 14.01
C SER A 319 2.54 27.93 13.91
N ILE A 320 2.12 26.88 14.63
CA ILE A 320 0.74 26.41 14.65
C ILE A 320 -0.14 27.46 15.32
N ARG A 321 -1.22 27.88 14.64
CA ARG A 321 -2.20 28.87 15.10
C ARG A 321 -3.61 28.29 14.95
N GLY A 322 -4.54 28.86 15.71
CA GLY A 322 -5.93 28.40 15.75
C GLY A 322 -6.32 27.85 17.10
N THR A 323 -7.56 27.46 17.26
CA THR A 323 -8.11 26.94 18.51
C THR A 323 -8.53 25.48 18.33
N LEU A 324 -8.17 24.64 19.31
CA LEU A 324 -8.61 23.26 19.44
C LEU A 324 -9.50 23.13 20.66
N LYS A 325 -10.71 22.58 20.49
CA LYS A 325 -11.65 22.31 21.58
C LYS A 325 -11.98 20.83 21.62
N ILE A 326 -12.00 20.27 22.83
CA ILE A 326 -12.46 18.91 23.10
C ILE A 326 -13.64 19.04 24.08
N HIS A 327 -14.81 18.47 23.72
CA HIS A 327 -16.07 18.65 24.45
C HIS A 327 -16.40 20.13 24.75
N GLY A 328 -16.20 20.98 23.76
CA GLY A 328 -16.45 22.43 23.88
C GLY A 328 -15.46 23.21 24.76
N LYS A 329 -14.45 22.55 25.35
CA LYS A 329 -13.40 23.19 26.14
C LYS A 329 -12.16 23.38 25.30
N GLU A 330 -11.62 24.59 25.30
CA GLU A 330 -10.34 24.86 24.67
C GLU A 330 -9.20 24.10 25.35
N VAL A 331 -8.37 23.43 24.54
CA VAL A 331 -7.22 22.66 25.01
C VAL A 331 -5.97 23.05 24.25
N VAL A 332 -4.85 23.09 24.96
CA VAL A 332 -3.54 23.31 24.36
C VAL A 332 -2.73 22.03 24.50
N LEU A 333 -2.57 21.32 23.41
CA LEU A 333 -1.76 20.10 23.36
C LEU A 333 -0.32 20.49 22.99
N THR A 334 0.64 20.16 23.84
CA THR A 334 2.04 20.52 23.64
C THR A 334 2.88 19.37 23.08
N ASN A 335 2.41 18.15 23.22
CA ASN A 335 3.03 16.92 22.75
C ASN A 335 2.00 15.78 22.63
N GLU A 336 2.43 14.65 22.08
CA GLU A 336 1.58 13.48 21.84
C GLU A 336 1.03 12.86 23.14
N ARG A 337 1.79 12.96 24.26
CA ARG A 337 1.32 12.46 25.57
C ARG A 337 0.12 13.26 26.08
N ASP A 338 0.12 14.58 25.83
CA ASP A 338 -1.04 15.41 26.15
C ASP A 338 -2.25 15.02 25.32
N ALA A 339 -2.06 14.76 24.02
CA ALA A 339 -3.14 14.28 23.14
C ALA A 339 -3.72 12.96 23.63
N ILE A 340 -2.89 11.99 23.98
CA ILE A 340 -3.32 10.69 24.52
C ILE A 340 -4.09 10.88 25.83
N LYS A 341 -3.65 11.74 26.75
CA LYS A 341 -4.36 12.04 28.01
C LYS A 341 -5.73 12.67 27.77
N HIS A 342 -5.89 13.43 26.68
CA HIS A 342 -7.18 14.01 26.28
C HIS A 342 -8.03 13.06 25.42
N GLY A 343 -7.65 11.79 25.34
CA GLY A 343 -8.43 10.75 24.67
C GLY A 343 -8.28 10.71 23.16
N LEU A 344 -7.23 11.31 22.59
CA LEU A 344 -6.91 11.21 21.17
C LEU A 344 -5.96 10.05 20.89
N ALA A 345 -6.12 9.42 19.74
CA ALA A 345 -5.16 8.46 19.16
C ALA A 345 -4.92 8.77 17.68
N TYR A 346 -3.72 8.48 17.21
CA TYR A 346 -3.32 8.69 15.82
C TYR A 346 -2.67 7.46 15.23
N VAL A 347 -3.37 6.81 14.32
CA VAL A 347 -2.89 5.69 13.51
C VAL A 347 -2.23 6.27 12.26
N THR A 348 -0.92 6.21 12.19
CA THR A 348 -0.12 6.81 11.12
C THR A 348 -0.19 6.00 9.82
N GLU A 349 -0.07 6.69 8.69
CA GLU A 349 0.12 6.11 7.36
C GLU A 349 1.36 5.22 7.29
N ASP A 350 2.50 5.72 7.83
CA ASP A 350 3.76 4.97 7.86
C ASP A 350 3.82 4.04 9.09
N ARG A 351 3.18 2.88 8.96
CA ARG A 351 3.17 1.88 10.04
C ARG A 351 4.54 1.30 10.34
N LYS A 352 5.44 1.20 9.33
CA LYS A 352 6.76 0.57 9.48
C LYS A 352 7.79 1.49 10.11
N GLY A 353 7.79 2.77 9.74
CA GLY A 353 8.75 3.77 10.25
C GLY A 353 8.27 4.44 11.54
N ASN A 354 6.99 4.82 11.60
CA ASN A 354 6.45 5.65 12.68
C ASN A 354 5.41 4.92 13.56
N GLY A 355 4.79 3.87 13.04
CA GLY A 355 3.68 3.20 13.71
C GLY A 355 4.09 2.10 14.67
N LEU A 356 5.02 1.25 14.29
CA LEU A 356 5.40 0.01 14.97
C LEU A 356 6.92 -0.10 15.11
N ILE A 357 7.38 -0.77 16.17
CA ILE A 357 8.78 -1.19 16.30
C ILE A 357 8.86 -2.62 15.76
N LEU A 358 9.24 -2.75 14.50
CA LEU A 358 9.18 -4.02 13.76
C LEU A 358 10.04 -5.13 14.37
N SER A 359 11.14 -4.79 15.03
CA SER A 359 12.03 -5.74 15.74
C SER A 359 11.45 -6.26 17.06
N ASN A 360 10.40 -5.62 17.58
CA ASN A 360 9.80 -5.98 18.85
C ASN A 360 8.60 -6.94 18.68
N PRO A 361 8.28 -7.71 19.73
CA PRO A 361 7.11 -8.59 19.73
C PRO A 361 5.80 -7.82 19.75
N ILE A 362 4.71 -8.52 19.38
CA ILE A 362 3.34 -7.99 19.37
C ILE A 362 2.98 -7.37 20.72
N ARG A 363 3.29 -8.05 21.85
CA ARG A 363 2.92 -7.56 23.19
C ARG A 363 3.50 -6.17 23.48
N VAL A 364 4.78 -5.96 23.18
CA VAL A 364 5.47 -4.67 23.42
C VAL A 364 4.85 -3.56 22.57
N ASN A 365 4.60 -3.85 21.27
CA ASN A 365 3.95 -2.87 20.40
C ASN A 365 2.53 -2.52 20.88
N THR A 366 1.78 -3.51 21.35
CA THR A 366 0.39 -3.32 21.81
C THR A 366 0.29 -2.39 23.01
N THR A 367 1.22 -2.48 23.96
CA THR A 367 1.14 -1.72 25.22
C THR A 367 1.87 -0.39 25.20
N LEU A 368 2.69 -0.15 24.17
CA LEU A 368 3.64 0.98 24.09
C LEU A 368 2.99 2.37 24.28
N ALA A 369 1.76 2.57 23.82
CA ALA A 369 1.08 3.87 23.91
C ALA A 369 0.67 4.23 25.38
N ARG A 370 0.51 3.24 26.27
CA ARG A 370 0.04 3.42 27.64
C ARG A 370 0.67 2.42 28.60
N LEU A 371 2.01 2.47 28.70
CA LEU A 371 2.77 1.60 29.62
C LEU A 371 2.37 1.75 31.08
N ASP A 372 1.83 2.91 31.47
CA ASP A 372 1.30 3.16 32.80
C ASP A 372 0.18 2.17 33.20
N LYS A 373 -0.60 1.66 32.25
CA LYS A 373 -1.68 0.67 32.49
C LYS A 373 -1.15 -0.74 32.79
N VAL A 374 0.09 -1.03 32.44
CA VAL A 374 0.75 -2.33 32.66
C VAL A 374 2.00 -2.19 33.52
N SER A 375 2.04 -1.16 34.36
CA SER A 375 3.17 -0.89 35.25
C SER A 375 2.69 -0.63 36.69
N HIS A 376 3.43 -1.14 37.67
CA HIS A 376 3.23 -0.86 39.08
C HIS A 376 4.47 -0.20 39.61
N HIS A 377 4.36 0.97 40.26
CA HIS A 377 5.48 1.73 40.82
C HIS A 377 6.65 1.92 39.82
N HIS A 378 6.34 2.25 38.57
CA HIS A 378 7.29 2.39 37.45
C HIS A 378 8.01 1.10 37.01
N VAL A 379 7.57 -0.06 37.49
CA VAL A 379 8.05 -1.38 37.04
C VAL A 379 6.98 -2.02 36.16
N LEU A 380 7.38 -2.49 34.99
CA LEU A 380 6.49 -3.15 34.04
C LEU A 380 6.08 -4.53 34.59
N ASP A 381 4.78 -4.80 34.63
CA ASP A 381 4.21 -6.09 34.93
C ASP A 381 4.12 -6.92 33.62
N LEU A 382 5.08 -7.82 33.42
CA LEU A 382 5.18 -8.62 32.21
C LEU A 382 4.02 -9.61 32.04
N ASP A 383 3.47 -10.14 33.14
CA ASP A 383 2.34 -11.07 33.09
C ASP A 383 1.05 -10.34 32.68
N LEU A 384 0.85 -9.14 33.22
CA LEU A 384 -0.25 -8.27 32.82
C LEU A 384 -0.12 -7.82 31.36
N GLU A 385 1.09 -7.42 30.95
CA GLU A 385 1.40 -7.05 29.55
C GLU A 385 1.06 -8.20 28.60
N TYR A 386 1.50 -9.43 28.93
CA TYR A 386 1.24 -10.62 28.12
C TYR A 386 -0.27 -10.91 28.00
N LYS A 387 -0.98 -10.86 29.14
CA LYS A 387 -2.44 -11.07 29.19
C LYS A 387 -3.21 -10.06 28.37
N VAL A 388 -2.87 -8.78 28.50
CA VAL A 388 -3.53 -7.70 27.76
C VAL A 388 -3.28 -7.83 26.24
N ALA A 389 -2.03 -8.07 25.85
CA ALA A 389 -1.68 -8.25 24.46
C ALA A 389 -2.38 -9.48 23.85
N GLY A 390 -2.52 -10.56 24.63
CA GLY A 390 -3.28 -11.74 24.23
C GLY A 390 -4.75 -11.41 23.94
N ALA A 391 -5.40 -10.69 24.85
CA ALA A 391 -6.80 -10.26 24.69
C ALA A 391 -6.98 -9.36 23.46
N MET A 392 -6.05 -8.42 23.21
CA MET A 392 -6.08 -7.55 22.02
C MET A 392 -5.83 -8.33 20.73
N LYS A 393 -4.91 -9.30 20.75
CA LYS A 393 -4.65 -10.20 19.62
C LYS A 393 -5.92 -10.97 19.22
N GLU A 394 -6.64 -11.54 20.18
CA GLU A 394 -7.88 -12.27 19.96
C GLU A 394 -8.99 -11.34 19.47
N LYS A 395 -9.19 -10.20 20.14
CA LYS A 395 -10.23 -9.21 19.81
C LYS A 395 -10.13 -8.71 18.38
N LEU A 396 -8.91 -8.49 17.88
CA LEU A 396 -8.66 -7.97 16.52
C LEU A 396 -8.36 -9.07 15.49
N GLY A 397 -8.38 -10.33 15.91
CA GLY A 397 -8.10 -11.46 15.03
C GLY A 397 -6.68 -11.38 14.41
N VAL A 398 -5.66 -11.00 15.19
CA VAL A 398 -4.28 -10.97 14.72
C VAL A 398 -3.77 -12.41 14.54
N LYS A 399 -3.46 -12.79 13.31
CA LYS A 399 -2.97 -14.14 12.97
C LYS A 399 -1.48 -14.25 13.34
N SER A 400 -1.19 -14.87 14.47
CA SER A 400 0.17 -15.17 14.94
C SER A 400 0.16 -16.36 15.90
N PRO A 401 1.23 -17.15 16.01
CA PRO A 401 1.33 -18.27 16.97
C PRO A 401 1.25 -17.79 18.42
N SER A 402 1.86 -16.65 18.73
CA SER A 402 1.88 -16.07 20.07
C SER A 402 2.06 -14.56 20.00
N VAL A 403 1.88 -13.86 21.14
CA VAL A 403 2.16 -12.42 21.27
C VAL A 403 3.66 -12.11 21.32
N GLU A 404 4.52 -13.14 21.43
CA GLU A 404 5.98 -13.02 21.37
C GLU A 404 6.51 -12.96 19.94
N GLN A 405 5.68 -13.21 18.93
CA GLN A 405 6.11 -13.08 17.55
C GLN A 405 6.50 -11.66 17.23
N THR A 406 7.67 -11.48 16.61
CA THR A 406 8.17 -10.20 16.11
C THR A 406 7.23 -9.64 15.05
N VAL A 407 6.85 -8.40 15.19
CA VAL A 407 5.89 -7.72 14.31
C VAL A 407 6.37 -7.65 12.86
N GLY A 408 7.68 -7.52 12.64
CA GLY A 408 8.28 -7.53 11.31
C GLY A 408 7.98 -8.78 10.47
N ASN A 409 7.68 -9.91 11.12
CA ASN A 409 7.37 -11.19 10.47
C ASN A 409 5.87 -11.38 10.16
N LEU A 410 5.03 -10.37 10.46
CA LEU A 410 3.60 -10.41 10.17
C LEU A 410 3.29 -9.88 8.77
N SER A 411 2.19 -10.35 8.18
CA SER A 411 1.62 -9.73 6.97
C SER A 411 1.19 -8.28 7.24
N GLY A 412 1.09 -7.47 6.17
CA GLY A 412 0.69 -6.06 6.27
C GLY A 412 -0.64 -5.85 7.02
N GLY A 413 -1.65 -6.67 6.76
CA GLY A 413 -2.94 -6.61 7.46
C GLY A 413 -2.82 -6.92 8.95
N ASN A 414 -1.99 -7.92 9.33
CA ASN A 414 -1.76 -8.23 10.74
C ASN A 414 -0.92 -7.15 11.44
N GLN A 415 0.07 -6.55 10.78
CA GLN A 415 0.79 -5.38 11.30
C GLN A 415 -0.19 -4.22 11.56
N GLN A 416 -1.13 -3.95 10.64
CA GLN A 416 -2.13 -2.91 10.81
C GLN A 416 -3.04 -3.17 12.02
N LYS A 417 -3.45 -4.43 12.22
CA LYS A 417 -4.22 -4.81 13.40
C LYS A 417 -3.44 -4.62 14.71
N VAL A 418 -2.13 -4.91 14.73
CA VAL A 418 -1.27 -4.63 15.89
C VAL A 418 -1.16 -3.13 16.14
N LEU A 419 -1.07 -2.30 15.09
CA LEU A 419 -1.07 -0.84 15.21
C LEU A 419 -2.40 -0.32 15.77
N LEU A 420 -3.52 -0.86 15.32
CA LEU A 420 -4.84 -0.57 15.91
C LEU A 420 -4.92 -1.04 17.37
N ALA A 421 -4.40 -2.25 17.69
CA ALA A 421 -4.35 -2.77 19.06
C ALA A 421 -3.62 -1.81 20.01
N LYS A 422 -2.45 -1.27 19.59
CA LYS A 422 -1.68 -0.27 20.34
C LYS A 422 -2.53 0.92 20.75
N TRP A 423 -3.28 1.46 19.80
CA TRP A 423 -4.09 2.64 20.05
C TRP A 423 -5.40 2.32 20.77
N MET A 424 -6.04 1.19 20.47
CA MET A 424 -7.23 0.74 21.20
C MET A 424 -6.94 0.42 22.66
N PHE A 425 -5.75 -0.09 22.98
CA PHE A 425 -5.30 -0.30 24.36
C PHE A 425 -5.20 1.03 25.14
N ALA A 426 -4.90 2.12 24.46
CA ALA A 426 -4.92 3.46 25.08
C ALA A 426 -6.33 3.94 25.44
N GLU A 427 -7.41 3.25 24.97
CA GLU A 427 -8.82 3.57 25.19
C GLU A 427 -9.20 5.00 24.76
N PRO A 428 -8.85 5.41 23.53
CA PRO A 428 -9.17 6.75 23.07
C PRO A 428 -10.67 6.95 22.93
N GLU A 429 -11.10 8.20 22.99
CA GLU A 429 -12.44 8.64 22.63
C GLU A 429 -12.51 9.00 21.16
N ILE A 430 -11.44 9.58 20.63
CA ILE A 430 -11.31 10.05 19.25
C ILE A 430 -10.12 9.33 18.60
N MET A 431 -10.36 8.65 17.49
CA MET A 431 -9.32 8.00 16.70
C MET A 431 -9.13 8.70 15.36
N ILE A 432 -7.92 9.14 15.09
CA ILE A 432 -7.49 9.63 13.77
C ILE A 432 -6.82 8.47 13.06
N LEU A 433 -7.38 8.07 11.91
CA LEU A 433 -6.90 6.96 11.09
C LEU A 433 -6.37 7.54 9.76
N ASP A 434 -5.07 7.60 9.61
CA ASP A 434 -4.41 8.12 8.41
C ASP A 434 -4.03 6.97 7.48
N GLU A 435 -4.71 6.88 6.33
CA GLU A 435 -4.57 5.82 5.33
C GLU A 435 -4.62 4.40 5.95
N PRO A 436 -5.67 4.06 6.75
CA PRO A 436 -5.67 2.85 7.59
C PRO A 436 -5.59 1.54 6.82
N THR A 437 -5.83 1.55 5.54
CA THR A 437 -5.88 0.35 4.68
C THR A 437 -4.80 0.35 3.60
N ARG A 438 -3.86 1.30 3.64
CA ARG A 438 -2.80 1.40 2.63
C ARG A 438 -1.85 0.21 2.68
N GLY A 439 -1.65 -0.42 1.51
CA GLY A 439 -0.73 -1.55 1.35
C GLY A 439 -1.15 -2.81 2.10
N ILE A 440 -2.46 -3.02 2.26
CA ILE A 440 -3.05 -4.28 2.73
C ILE A 440 -4.02 -4.84 1.69
N ASP A 441 -4.26 -6.15 1.75
CA ASP A 441 -5.13 -6.85 0.81
C ASP A 441 -6.62 -6.57 1.06
N VAL A 442 -7.46 -6.94 0.09
CA VAL A 442 -8.91 -6.64 0.10
C VAL A 442 -9.62 -7.27 1.30
N GLY A 443 -9.24 -8.50 1.68
CA GLY A 443 -9.84 -9.19 2.83
C GLY A 443 -9.47 -8.51 4.13
N ALA A 444 -8.19 -8.13 4.30
CA ALA A 444 -7.73 -7.39 5.47
C ALA A 444 -8.34 -5.99 5.53
N LYS A 445 -8.55 -5.28 4.40
CA LYS A 445 -9.27 -4.00 4.36
C LYS A 445 -10.66 -4.14 4.97
N TYR A 446 -11.42 -5.15 4.54
CA TYR A 446 -12.76 -5.40 5.07
C TYR A 446 -12.76 -5.64 6.59
N GLU A 447 -11.78 -6.39 7.11
CA GLU A 447 -11.63 -6.60 8.56
C GLU A 447 -11.33 -5.28 9.30
N ILE A 448 -10.52 -4.39 8.73
CA ILE A 448 -10.27 -3.05 9.31
C ILE A 448 -11.56 -2.20 9.30
N TYR A 449 -12.36 -2.26 8.24
CA TYR A 449 -13.65 -1.55 8.20
C TYR A 449 -14.63 -2.07 9.28
N CYS A 450 -14.66 -3.38 9.52
CA CYS A 450 -15.43 -3.95 10.64
C CYS A 450 -14.95 -3.41 11.99
N ILE A 451 -13.61 -3.35 12.22
CA ILE A 451 -13.04 -2.78 13.45
C ILE A 451 -13.43 -1.30 13.61
N ILE A 452 -13.44 -0.51 12.54
CA ILE A 452 -13.87 0.89 12.58
C ILE A 452 -15.36 0.99 12.97
N ASN A 453 -16.22 0.15 12.41
CA ASN A 453 -17.62 0.10 12.76
C ASN A 453 -17.84 -0.30 14.23
N ASP A 454 -17.10 -1.30 14.73
CA ASP A 454 -17.15 -1.73 16.14
C ASP A 454 -16.70 -0.60 17.09
N LEU A 455 -15.69 0.19 16.71
CA LEU A 455 -15.25 1.35 17.49
C LEU A 455 -16.38 2.38 17.63
N VAL A 456 -17.04 2.70 16.53
CA VAL A 456 -18.13 3.69 16.51
C VAL A 456 -19.36 3.16 17.26
N ALA A 457 -19.70 1.87 17.11
CA ALA A 457 -20.75 1.21 17.87
C ALA A 457 -20.46 1.21 19.38
N ALA A 458 -19.18 1.18 19.77
CA ALA A 458 -18.74 1.34 21.15
C ALA A 458 -18.70 2.82 21.63
N GLY A 459 -19.25 3.76 20.85
CA GLY A 459 -19.38 5.19 21.20
C GLY A 459 -18.12 6.02 20.94
N LYS A 460 -17.12 5.49 20.19
CA LYS A 460 -15.95 6.24 19.77
C LYS A 460 -16.24 7.07 18.52
N SER A 461 -15.47 8.12 18.30
CA SER A 461 -15.56 8.97 17.10
C SER A 461 -14.29 8.82 16.26
N VAL A 462 -14.42 8.83 14.95
CA VAL A 462 -13.32 8.52 14.04
C VAL A 462 -13.14 9.62 13.00
N ILE A 463 -11.90 10.07 12.81
CA ILE A 463 -11.47 10.85 11.66
C ILE A 463 -10.74 9.88 10.73
N MET A 464 -11.26 9.69 9.52
CA MET A 464 -10.69 8.80 8.53
C MET A 464 -10.11 9.58 7.37
N ILE A 465 -8.81 9.52 7.20
CA ILE A 465 -8.10 10.09 6.05
C ILE A 465 -7.84 8.95 5.07
N SER A 466 -8.30 9.09 3.84
CA SER A 466 -7.99 8.14 2.77
C SER A 466 -7.81 8.82 1.42
N SER A 467 -6.85 8.34 0.65
CA SER A 467 -6.65 8.68 -0.75
C SER A 467 -7.58 7.89 -1.67
N GLU A 468 -8.16 6.78 -1.17
CA GLU A 468 -9.11 5.96 -1.90
C GLU A 468 -10.53 6.51 -1.72
N MET A 469 -11.04 7.23 -2.75
CA MET A 469 -12.38 7.82 -2.70
C MET A 469 -13.50 6.83 -2.36
N PRO A 470 -13.51 5.58 -2.88
CA PRO A 470 -14.50 4.59 -2.49
C PRO A 470 -14.53 4.29 -0.98
N GLU A 471 -13.38 4.34 -0.29
CA GLU A 471 -13.33 4.13 1.17
C GLU A 471 -14.05 5.24 1.92
N VAL A 472 -13.76 6.49 1.54
CA VAL A 472 -14.37 7.66 2.18
C VAL A 472 -15.88 7.65 1.95
N LEU A 473 -16.33 7.34 0.73
CA LEU A 473 -17.74 7.24 0.37
C LEU A 473 -18.46 6.06 1.06
N GLY A 474 -17.76 4.94 1.26
CA GLY A 474 -18.34 3.72 1.83
C GLY A 474 -18.32 3.65 3.35
N MET A 475 -17.40 4.37 4.00
CA MET A 475 -17.15 4.25 5.44
C MET A 475 -17.53 5.48 6.27
N CYS A 476 -17.65 6.65 5.65
CA CYS A 476 -17.87 7.90 6.40
C CYS A 476 -19.35 8.31 6.45
N ASP A 477 -19.71 9.10 7.46
CA ASP A 477 -21.03 9.73 7.57
C ASP A 477 -21.04 11.09 6.89
N ARG A 478 -19.93 11.82 7.01
CA ARG A 478 -19.71 13.16 6.46
C ARG A 478 -18.28 13.28 5.96
N ILE A 479 -18.08 14.08 4.94
CA ILE A 479 -16.80 14.22 4.23
C ILE A 479 -16.41 15.67 4.15
N TYR A 480 -15.22 16.00 4.65
CA TYR A 480 -14.52 17.24 4.33
C TYR A 480 -13.57 16.99 3.14
N VAL A 481 -13.57 17.95 2.21
CA VAL A 481 -12.66 17.90 1.05
C VAL A 481 -11.54 18.89 1.27
N MET A 482 -10.30 18.40 1.25
CA MET A 482 -9.12 19.23 1.46
C MET A 482 -8.31 19.36 0.17
N SER A 483 -7.90 20.59 -0.15
CA SER A 483 -7.04 20.90 -1.29
C SER A 483 -6.10 22.04 -0.92
N GLN A 484 -4.80 21.89 -1.25
CA GLN A 484 -3.76 22.91 -1.01
C GLN A 484 -3.75 23.47 0.44
N GLY A 485 -3.97 22.62 1.43
CA GLY A 485 -3.98 22.99 2.84
C GLY A 485 -5.28 23.61 3.35
N GLN A 486 -6.30 23.73 2.53
CA GLN A 486 -7.60 24.33 2.90
C GLN A 486 -8.74 23.32 2.79
N ILE A 487 -9.78 23.48 3.61
CA ILE A 487 -11.06 22.79 3.42
C ILE A 487 -11.85 23.56 2.35
N VAL A 488 -12.12 22.88 1.24
CA VAL A 488 -12.78 23.44 0.05
C VAL A 488 -14.21 22.93 -0.14
N GLY A 489 -14.64 22.02 0.71
CA GLY A 489 -15.99 21.48 0.70
C GLY A 489 -16.30 20.62 1.93
N GLU A 490 -17.59 20.57 2.26
CA GLU A 490 -18.16 19.68 3.26
C GLU A 490 -19.46 19.10 2.68
N MET A 491 -19.66 17.80 2.82
CA MET A 491 -20.84 17.12 2.29
C MET A 491 -21.22 15.89 3.11
N ASP A 492 -22.51 15.58 3.14
CA ASP A 492 -23.03 14.33 3.68
C ASP A 492 -22.61 13.18 2.75
N ALA A 493 -22.09 12.08 3.29
CA ALA A 493 -21.60 10.96 2.49
C ALA A 493 -22.69 10.33 1.62
N LYS A 494 -23.96 10.34 2.05
CA LYS A 494 -25.10 9.82 1.25
C LYS A 494 -25.33 10.61 -0.03
N SER A 495 -24.94 11.88 -0.07
CA SER A 495 -25.09 12.77 -1.22
C SER A 495 -23.77 13.00 -1.98
N ALA A 496 -22.67 12.51 -1.44
CA ALA A 496 -21.34 12.63 -2.03
C ALA A 496 -21.16 11.66 -3.20
N THR A 497 -20.50 12.14 -4.24
CA THR A 497 -20.03 11.31 -5.35
C THR A 497 -18.57 11.65 -5.64
N GLN A 498 -17.88 10.77 -6.30
CA GLN A 498 -16.48 10.98 -6.69
C GLN A 498 -16.33 12.26 -7.53
N GLU A 499 -17.27 12.50 -8.46
CA GLU A 499 -17.27 13.69 -9.32
C GLU A 499 -17.46 14.99 -8.51
N ARG A 500 -18.33 14.98 -7.49
CA ARG A 500 -18.56 16.15 -6.62
C ARG A 500 -17.33 16.46 -5.78
N ILE A 501 -16.68 15.44 -5.22
CA ILE A 501 -15.43 15.59 -4.46
C ILE A 501 -14.34 16.17 -5.38
N MET A 502 -14.16 15.60 -6.59
CA MET A 502 -13.18 16.09 -7.56
C MET A 502 -13.49 17.50 -8.05
N SER A 503 -14.76 17.84 -8.27
CA SER A 503 -15.18 19.19 -8.64
C SER A 503 -14.81 20.20 -7.56
N SER A 504 -15.00 19.87 -6.26
CA SER A 504 -14.59 20.71 -5.14
C SER A 504 -13.08 20.95 -5.12
N ILE A 505 -12.27 19.89 -5.36
CA ILE A 505 -10.82 19.98 -5.43
C ILE A 505 -10.36 20.88 -6.58
N LEU A 506 -10.97 20.75 -7.76
CA LEU A 506 -10.58 21.46 -8.98
C LEU A 506 -11.08 22.92 -9.00
N SER A 507 -12.11 23.27 -8.22
CA SER A 507 -12.66 24.63 -8.17
C SER A 507 -11.65 25.66 -7.63
N VAL A 508 -10.73 25.24 -6.75
CA VAL A 508 -9.65 26.09 -6.21
C VAL A 508 -8.63 26.46 -7.27
N ASN A 509 -8.36 25.57 -8.25
CA ASN A 509 -7.38 25.82 -9.31
C ASN A 509 -7.88 26.80 -10.40
N LYS A 510 -9.15 27.21 -10.39
CA LYS A 510 -9.70 28.18 -11.35
C LYS A 510 -9.67 29.64 -10.87
N GLY A 511 -9.22 29.87 -9.63
CA GLY A 511 -9.16 31.19 -9.02
C GLY A 511 -7.75 31.72 -8.74
N ALA A 512 -6.70 31.04 -9.23
CA ALA A 512 -5.30 31.47 -9.08
C ALA A 512 -4.70 31.93 -10.41
#